data_ae60e57977bf8db9624fb579f82c9944
#
_entry.id   ae60e57977bf8db9624fb579f82c9944
#
_cell.length_a   1.000
_cell.length_b   1.000
_cell.length_c   1.000
_cell.angle_alpha   90.00
_cell.angle_beta   90.00
_cell.angle_gamma   90.00
#
_symmetry.space_group_name_H-M   'P 1'
#
loop_
_entity.id
_entity.type
_entity.pdbx_description
1 polymer ?
#
loop_
_entity_poly.entity_id
_entity_poly.type
_entity_poly.pdbx_seq_one_letter_code
_entity_poly.pdbx_strand_id
1 'polypeptide(L)'
;MTFRSSPIPPGVLTVGAVTFTVFAWASAFVSIRSAGAAYSPGALALGRLLAASLVLGVLLLVRRQGLPPREAWRGILVSGVVWFCGYTVALNWGERLVDAGTASLLVNTGPILMALLAARLLGEALPPRLLAGMAVSFAGAVVVGLSMSSGEGGSTSLLGVVLCLLAAVAYATGVIAQKPALSYGTPLQITAYSCMTGAVVCLPFTGRLLDELPRAPLSATLNMVYLGVVPTALAFTTWTYALARMPAGRLGATTYAVPAIVVLLSWALLAEVPGWLTLLGGALCLAGVAVSRYAPRTPRNPRNLRTPVDGTPLAHTKGTRT
;
A
#
# COMPACT_ATOMS: atom_id res chain seq x y z
N MET A 1 19.80 35.88 3.62
CA MET A 1 18.81 35.29 4.54
C MET A 1 18.60 33.84 4.15
N THR A 2 19.29 32.90 4.79
CA THR A 2 19.14 31.45 4.57
C THR A 2 17.98 30.97 5.43
N PHE A 3 16.84 30.66 4.79
CA PHE A 3 15.74 29.97 5.45
C PHE A 3 16.23 28.57 5.88
N ARG A 4 16.59 28.41 7.16
CA ARG A 4 16.71 27.12 7.80
C ARG A 4 15.29 26.56 7.96
N SER A 5 14.83 25.73 7.01
CA SER A 5 13.68 24.90 7.22
C SER A 5 14.01 23.92 8.35
N SER A 6 13.33 24.05 9.49
CA SER A 6 13.40 23.07 10.57
C SER A 6 13.00 21.69 9.98
N PRO A 7 13.79 20.64 10.17
CA PRO A 7 13.46 19.34 9.60
C PRO A 7 12.14 18.83 10.21
N ILE A 8 11.18 18.51 9.34
CA ILE A 8 9.89 17.94 9.74
C ILE A 8 10.17 16.65 10.52
N PRO A 9 9.58 16.45 11.71
CA PRO A 9 9.81 15.23 12.49
C PRO A 9 9.51 13.97 11.67
N PRO A 10 10.34 12.92 11.73
CA PRO A 10 10.14 11.68 10.94
C PRO A 10 8.76 11.05 11.08
N GLY A 11 8.13 11.19 12.24
CA GLY A 11 6.76 10.72 12.49
C GLY A 11 5.70 11.46 11.66
N VAL A 12 5.84 12.77 11.49
CA VAL A 12 4.92 13.59 10.69
C VAL A 12 5.02 13.21 9.20
N LEU A 13 6.24 13.02 8.70
CA LEU A 13 6.46 12.58 7.31
C LEU A 13 5.85 11.20 7.05
N THR A 14 5.96 10.27 8.00
CA THR A 14 5.36 8.94 7.86
C THR A 14 3.83 9.00 7.84
N VAL A 15 3.23 9.82 8.72
CA VAL A 15 1.77 10.03 8.72
C VAL A 15 1.33 10.68 7.41
N GLY A 16 2.02 11.71 6.95
CA GLY A 16 1.74 12.36 5.67
C GLY A 16 1.82 11.40 4.48
N ALA A 17 2.87 10.55 4.45
CA ALA A 17 3.06 9.54 3.41
C ALA A 17 1.91 8.52 3.39
N VAL A 18 1.48 8.01 4.56
CA VAL A 18 0.35 7.08 4.67
C VAL A 18 -0.95 7.74 4.25
N THR A 19 -1.21 8.97 4.72
CA THR A 19 -2.42 9.72 4.36
C THR A 19 -2.50 9.93 2.86
N PHE A 20 -1.42 10.44 2.24
CA PHE A 20 -1.35 10.60 0.79
C PHE A 20 -1.63 9.29 0.05
N THR A 21 -0.98 8.18 0.46
CA THR A 21 -1.17 6.87 -0.16
C THR A 21 -2.64 6.44 -0.12
N VAL A 22 -3.29 6.57 1.03
CA VAL A 22 -4.69 6.13 1.22
C VAL A 22 -5.64 6.96 0.34
N PHE A 23 -5.45 8.28 0.26
CA PHE A 23 -6.22 9.13 -0.65
C PHE A 23 -5.97 8.83 -2.13
N ALA A 24 -4.71 8.65 -2.52
CA ALA A 24 -4.33 8.29 -3.88
C ALA A 24 -4.92 6.93 -4.31
N TRP A 25 -4.93 5.95 -3.41
CA TRP A 25 -5.54 4.65 -3.70
C TRP A 25 -7.08 4.71 -3.72
N ALA A 26 -7.69 5.52 -2.86
CA ALA A 26 -9.14 5.73 -2.92
C ALA A 26 -9.56 6.35 -4.27
N SER A 27 -8.84 7.36 -4.76
CA SER A 27 -9.11 7.98 -6.06
C SER A 27 -8.86 7.04 -7.25
N ALA A 28 -8.00 6.02 -7.06
CA ALA A 28 -7.70 5.04 -8.11
C ALA A 28 -8.95 4.24 -8.52
N PHE A 29 -9.86 3.90 -7.61
CA PHE A 29 -11.09 3.15 -7.93
C PHE A 29 -11.94 3.88 -8.98
N VAL A 30 -12.11 5.20 -8.83
CA VAL A 30 -12.85 6.01 -9.80
C VAL A 30 -12.15 6.00 -11.16
N SER A 31 -10.82 6.15 -11.17
CA SER A 31 -10.02 6.18 -12.39
C SER A 31 -9.94 4.83 -13.09
N ILE A 32 -9.87 3.70 -12.35
CA ILE A 32 -9.88 2.34 -12.92
C ILE A 32 -11.22 2.10 -13.63
N ARG A 33 -12.34 2.46 -13.01
CA ARG A 33 -13.67 2.31 -13.62
C ARG A 33 -13.77 3.10 -14.93
N SER A 34 -13.33 4.36 -14.93
CA SER A 34 -13.33 5.21 -16.12
C SER A 34 -12.42 4.67 -17.23
N ALA A 35 -11.18 4.31 -16.92
CA ALA A 35 -10.23 3.76 -17.89
C ALA A 35 -10.59 2.34 -18.33
N GLY A 36 -11.14 1.52 -17.44
CA GLY A 36 -11.53 0.12 -17.68
C GLY A 36 -12.65 -0.05 -18.71
N ALA A 37 -13.42 1.00 -19.00
CA ALA A 37 -14.39 0.97 -20.08
C ALA A 37 -13.74 0.94 -21.48
N ALA A 38 -12.54 1.52 -21.62
CA ALA A 38 -11.84 1.65 -22.90
C ALA A 38 -10.65 0.69 -23.04
N TYR A 39 -10.06 0.24 -21.94
CA TYR A 39 -8.87 -0.61 -21.95
C TYR A 39 -9.17 -1.99 -21.36
N SER A 40 -8.63 -3.04 -21.97
CA SER A 40 -8.62 -4.39 -21.37
C SER A 40 -7.78 -4.41 -20.08
N PRO A 41 -8.04 -5.34 -19.14
CA PRO A 41 -7.37 -5.37 -17.84
C PRO A 41 -5.85 -5.38 -17.91
N GLY A 42 -5.30 -6.17 -18.85
CA GLY A 42 -3.85 -6.27 -19.06
C GLY A 42 -3.26 -5.02 -19.72
N ALA A 43 -3.96 -4.44 -20.72
CA ALA A 43 -3.53 -3.19 -21.37
C ALA A 43 -3.51 -2.02 -20.37
N LEU A 44 -4.56 -1.91 -19.54
CA LEU A 44 -4.61 -0.89 -18.49
C LEU A 44 -3.47 -1.09 -17.46
N ALA A 45 -3.19 -2.34 -17.07
CA ALA A 45 -2.10 -2.65 -16.16
C ALA A 45 -0.73 -2.27 -16.77
N LEU A 46 -0.48 -2.65 -18.04
CA LEU A 46 0.77 -2.31 -18.71
C LEU A 46 0.94 -0.80 -18.87
N GLY A 47 -0.07 -0.10 -19.41
CA GLY A 47 -0.01 1.35 -19.63
C GLY A 47 0.23 2.13 -18.34
N ARG A 48 -0.46 1.75 -17.25
CA ARG A 48 -0.25 2.28 -15.90
C ARG A 48 1.17 2.04 -15.40
N LEU A 49 1.72 0.82 -15.55
CA LEU A 49 3.05 0.48 -15.08
C LEU A 49 4.15 1.15 -15.94
N LEU A 50 3.94 1.33 -17.24
CA LEU A 50 4.85 2.08 -18.11
C LEU A 50 4.92 3.56 -17.69
N ALA A 51 3.77 4.21 -17.49
CA ALA A 51 3.72 5.59 -17.02
C ALA A 51 4.40 5.74 -15.66
N ALA A 52 4.15 4.81 -14.72
CA ALA A 52 4.80 4.79 -13.42
C ALA A 52 6.31 4.57 -13.53
N SER A 53 6.75 3.62 -14.36
CA SER A 53 8.16 3.30 -14.57
C SER A 53 8.93 4.48 -15.16
N LEU A 54 8.31 5.24 -16.06
CA LEU A 54 8.89 6.46 -16.62
C LEU A 54 9.15 7.50 -15.52
N VAL A 55 8.13 7.80 -14.71
CA VAL A 55 8.24 8.79 -13.61
C VAL A 55 9.28 8.33 -12.58
N LEU A 56 9.23 7.06 -12.16
CA LEU A 56 10.16 6.52 -11.19
C LEU A 56 11.59 6.47 -11.75
N GLY A 57 11.75 6.14 -13.03
CA GLY A 57 13.05 6.17 -13.73
C GLY A 57 13.65 7.57 -13.75
N VAL A 58 12.85 8.59 -14.10
CA VAL A 58 13.28 9.99 -14.04
C VAL A 58 13.68 10.38 -12.61
N LEU A 59 12.90 9.97 -11.60
CA LEU A 59 13.23 10.25 -10.19
C LEU A 59 14.54 9.57 -9.76
N LEU A 60 14.80 8.33 -10.18
CA LEU A 60 16.08 7.65 -9.92
C LEU A 60 17.25 8.43 -10.52
N LEU A 61 17.13 8.88 -11.78
CA LEU A 61 18.15 9.66 -12.46
C LEU A 61 18.42 11.00 -11.77
N VAL A 62 17.36 11.75 -11.45
CA VAL A 62 17.46 13.05 -10.76
C VAL A 62 18.08 12.89 -9.36
N ARG A 63 17.70 11.82 -8.65
CA ARG A 63 18.24 11.50 -7.32
C ARG A 63 19.60 10.79 -7.39
N ARG A 64 20.12 10.54 -8.59
CA ARG A 64 21.40 9.82 -8.84
C ARG A 64 21.47 8.48 -8.10
N GLN A 65 20.35 7.76 -8.04
CA GLN A 65 20.28 6.45 -7.41
C GLN A 65 20.50 5.36 -8.47
N GLY A 66 21.59 4.60 -8.31
CA GLY A 66 21.91 3.47 -9.18
C GLY A 66 21.12 2.21 -8.84
N LEU A 67 21.64 1.07 -9.33
CA LEU A 67 21.06 -0.24 -9.03
C LEU A 67 21.19 -0.59 -7.55
N PRO A 68 20.15 -1.21 -6.96
CA PRO A 68 20.24 -1.72 -5.60
C PRO A 68 21.18 -2.93 -5.52
N PRO A 69 21.73 -3.24 -4.33
CA PRO A 69 22.55 -4.42 -4.11
C PRO A 69 21.83 -5.73 -4.47
N ARG A 70 22.59 -6.79 -4.74
CA ARG A 70 22.04 -8.09 -5.17
C ARG A 70 21.03 -8.68 -4.17
N GLU A 71 21.24 -8.45 -2.91
CA GLU A 71 20.39 -8.90 -1.79
C GLU A 71 18.96 -8.36 -1.86
N ALA A 72 18.76 -7.17 -2.44
CA ALA A 72 17.44 -6.56 -2.60
C ALA A 72 16.63 -7.21 -3.74
N TRP A 73 17.29 -7.81 -4.74
CA TRP A 73 16.63 -8.23 -5.99
C TRP A 73 15.57 -9.31 -5.78
N ARG A 74 15.77 -10.22 -4.82
CA ARG A 74 14.74 -11.24 -4.52
C ARG A 74 13.41 -10.59 -4.13
N GLY A 75 13.44 -9.61 -3.22
CA GLY A 75 12.25 -8.89 -2.82
C GLY A 75 11.66 -8.03 -3.94
N ILE A 76 12.52 -7.38 -4.74
CA ILE A 76 12.13 -6.58 -5.91
C ILE A 76 11.40 -7.43 -6.94
N LEU A 77 11.98 -8.57 -7.33
CA LEU A 77 11.40 -9.45 -8.35
C LEU A 77 10.08 -10.05 -7.88
N VAL A 78 10.03 -10.59 -6.67
CA VAL A 78 8.78 -11.14 -6.11
C VAL A 78 7.70 -10.05 -6.02
N SER A 79 8.03 -8.88 -5.49
CA SER A 79 7.09 -7.77 -5.41
C SER A 79 6.66 -7.29 -6.80
N GLY A 80 7.59 -7.18 -7.76
CA GLY A 80 7.30 -6.76 -9.13
C GLY A 80 6.35 -7.71 -9.85
N VAL A 81 6.63 -9.01 -9.80
CA VAL A 81 5.80 -10.04 -10.45
C VAL A 81 4.45 -10.18 -9.74
N VAL A 82 4.48 -10.34 -8.41
CA VAL A 82 3.27 -10.72 -7.67
C VAL A 82 2.37 -9.50 -7.40
N TRP A 83 2.95 -8.40 -6.93
CA TRP A 83 2.15 -7.22 -6.56
C TRP A 83 1.96 -6.27 -7.75
N PHE A 84 3.03 -5.79 -8.38
CA PHE A 84 2.88 -4.79 -9.45
C PHE A 84 2.19 -5.37 -10.69
N CYS A 85 2.51 -6.59 -11.13
CA CYS A 85 1.83 -7.24 -12.25
C CYS A 85 0.60 -8.03 -11.77
N GLY A 86 0.79 -9.09 -10.99
CA GLY A 86 -0.26 -10.06 -10.65
C GLY A 86 -1.46 -9.42 -9.97
N TYR A 87 -1.25 -8.64 -8.92
CA TYR A 87 -2.33 -7.89 -8.26
C TYR A 87 -3.06 -6.96 -9.22
N THR A 88 -2.31 -6.16 -9.99
CA THR A 88 -2.92 -5.14 -10.85
C THR A 88 -3.77 -5.78 -11.95
N VAL A 89 -3.28 -6.84 -12.60
CA VAL A 89 -4.03 -7.55 -13.63
C VAL A 89 -5.24 -8.27 -13.05
N ALA A 90 -5.04 -8.98 -11.93
CA ALA A 90 -6.12 -9.73 -11.28
C ALA A 90 -7.23 -8.79 -10.77
N LEU A 91 -6.88 -7.65 -10.17
CA LEU A 91 -7.84 -6.66 -9.71
C LEU A 91 -8.62 -6.05 -10.88
N ASN A 92 -7.91 -5.55 -11.91
CA ASN A 92 -8.56 -4.95 -13.08
C ASN A 92 -9.51 -5.93 -13.79
N TRP A 93 -9.18 -7.22 -13.77
CA TRP A 93 -10.03 -8.26 -14.35
C TRP A 93 -11.21 -8.61 -13.44
N GLY A 94 -10.95 -8.77 -12.14
CA GLY A 94 -11.98 -9.05 -11.13
C GLY A 94 -13.07 -7.97 -11.13
N GLU A 95 -12.69 -6.68 -11.14
CA GLU A 95 -13.63 -5.55 -11.16
C GLU A 95 -14.53 -5.48 -12.40
N ARG A 96 -14.24 -6.24 -13.45
CA ARG A 96 -15.13 -6.41 -14.61
C ARG A 96 -16.17 -7.50 -14.44
N LEU A 97 -15.94 -8.44 -13.53
CA LEU A 97 -16.71 -9.68 -13.35
C LEU A 97 -17.54 -9.69 -12.07
N VAL A 98 -17.28 -8.75 -11.17
CA VAL A 98 -18.06 -8.53 -9.95
C VAL A 98 -18.35 -7.04 -9.77
N ASP A 99 -19.38 -6.72 -9.00
CA ASP A 99 -19.65 -5.33 -8.62
C ASP A 99 -18.54 -4.75 -7.74
N ALA A 100 -18.43 -3.41 -7.73
CA ALA A 100 -17.36 -2.71 -7.01
C ALA A 100 -17.40 -2.94 -5.49
N GLY A 101 -18.59 -3.14 -4.91
CA GLY A 101 -18.76 -3.44 -3.50
C GLY A 101 -18.15 -4.79 -3.15
N THR A 102 -18.49 -5.83 -3.92
CA THR A 102 -17.93 -7.19 -3.77
C THR A 102 -16.42 -7.19 -4.01
N ALA A 103 -15.92 -6.53 -5.07
CA ALA A 103 -14.48 -6.43 -5.34
C ALA A 103 -13.74 -5.78 -4.18
N SER A 104 -14.24 -4.64 -3.69
CA SER A 104 -13.66 -3.93 -2.55
C SER A 104 -13.64 -4.79 -1.29
N LEU A 105 -14.75 -5.49 -0.97
CA LEU A 105 -14.84 -6.39 0.18
C LEU A 105 -13.77 -7.49 0.11
N LEU A 106 -13.65 -8.16 -1.03
CA LEU A 106 -12.71 -9.27 -1.22
C LEU A 106 -11.26 -8.80 -1.11
N VAL A 107 -10.91 -7.69 -1.73
CA VAL A 107 -9.55 -7.10 -1.67
C VAL A 107 -9.21 -6.62 -0.26
N ASN A 108 -10.19 -6.17 0.51
CA ASN A 108 -9.99 -5.77 1.92
C ASN A 108 -9.68 -6.94 2.87
N THR A 109 -9.64 -8.20 2.40
CA THR A 109 -9.02 -9.31 3.12
C THR A 109 -7.48 -9.21 3.13
N GLY A 110 -6.89 -8.50 2.16
CA GLY A 110 -5.44 -8.32 2.00
C GLY A 110 -4.70 -7.81 3.25
N PRO A 111 -5.16 -6.76 3.94
CA PRO A 111 -4.55 -6.28 5.18
C PRO A 111 -4.49 -7.33 6.29
N ILE A 112 -5.51 -8.21 6.39
CA ILE A 112 -5.51 -9.32 7.35
C ILE A 112 -4.42 -10.31 6.97
N LEU A 113 -4.38 -10.73 5.70
CA LEU A 113 -3.35 -11.62 5.19
C LEU A 113 -1.95 -11.03 5.37
N MET A 114 -1.79 -9.73 5.13
CA MET A 114 -0.52 -9.02 5.34
C MET A 114 -0.09 -9.08 6.81
N ALA A 115 -0.98 -8.84 7.76
CA ALA A 115 -0.66 -8.89 9.18
C ALA A 115 -0.24 -10.31 9.62
N LEU A 116 -0.97 -11.34 9.15
CA LEU A 116 -0.66 -12.75 9.43
C LEU A 116 0.68 -13.16 8.81
N LEU A 117 0.93 -12.80 7.56
CA LEU A 117 2.21 -13.07 6.89
C LEU A 117 3.37 -12.31 7.53
N ALA A 118 3.16 -11.05 7.96
CA ALA A 118 4.16 -10.27 8.69
C ALA A 118 4.54 -10.93 10.01
N ALA A 119 3.55 -11.43 10.76
CA ALA A 119 3.82 -12.16 12.01
C ALA A 119 4.59 -13.45 11.74
N ARG A 120 4.16 -14.23 10.75
CA ARG A 120 4.73 -15.55 10.46
C ARG A 120 6.13 -15.48 9.84
N LEU A 121 6.37 -14.54 8.90
CA LEU A 121 7.58 -14.49 8.07
C LEU A 121 8.57 -13.41 8.51
N LEU A 122 8.11 -12.35 9.16
CA LEU A 122 8.95 -11.23 9.61
C LEU A 122 9.07 -11.16 11.13
N GLY A 123 8.38 -12.04 11.87
CA GLY A 123 8.38 -12.02 13.33
C GLY A 123 7.71 -10.78 13.94
N GLU A 124 6.82 -10.11 13.20
CA GLU A 124 6.11 -8.94 13.70
C GLU A 124 5.06 -9.35 14.76
N ALA A 125 4.99 -8.59 15.85
CA ALA A 125 3.98 -8.83 16.88
C ALA A 125 2.56 -8.47 16.35
N LEU A 126 1.59 -9.31 16.73
CA LEU A 126 0.16 -9.07 16.53
C LEU A 126 -0.51 -8.68 17.86
N PRO A 127 -0.39 -7.43 18.31
CA PRO A 127 -1.00 -7.03 19.57
C PRO A 127 -2.53 -7.13 19.45
N PRO A 128 -3.26 -7.53 20.53
CA PRO A 128 -4.71 -7.72 20.50
C PRO A 128 -5.49 -6.49 19.98
N ARG A 129 -4.97 -5.31 20.25
CA ARG A 129 -5.58 -4.05 19.75
C ARG A 129 -5.48 -3.89 18.24
N LEU A 130 -4.36 -4.35 17.63
CA LEU A 130 -4.25 -4.37 16.17
C LEU A 130 -5.32 -5.31 15.59
N LEU A 131 -5.45 -6.51 16.16
CA LEU A 131 -6.46 -7.47 15.72
C LEU A 131 -7.89 -6.95 15.92
N ALA A 132 -8.19 -6.38 17.09
CA ALA A 132 -9.50 -5.78 17.36
C ALA A 132 -9.81 -4.63 16.40
N GLY A 133 -8.86 -3.72 16.18
CA GLY A 133 -9.01 -2.62 15.23
C GLY A 133 -9.22 -3.12 13.79
N MET A 134 -8.49 -4.14 13.37
CA MET A 134 -8.65 -4.76 12.05
C MET A 134 -10.03 -5.45 11.93
N ALA A 135 -10.50 -6.14 12.96
CA ALA A 135 -11.81 -6.78 12.96
C ALA A 135 -12.95 -5.74 12.83
N VAL A 136 -12.88 -4.64 13.60
CA VAL A 136 -13.85 -3.53 13.50
C VAL A 136 -13.80 -2.87 12.12
N SER A 137 -12.59 -2.58 11.60
CA SER A 137 -12.44 -2.00 10.26
C SER A 137 -12.94 -2.93 9.17
N PHE A 138 -12.67 -4.23 9.27
CA PHE A 138 -13.15 -5.21 8.30
C PHE A 138 -14.68 -5.34 8.32
N ALA A 139 -15.30 -5.36 9.51
CA ALA A 139 -16.74 -5.30 9.64
C ALA A 139 -17.33 -4.04 8.97
N GLY A 140 -16.70 -2.88 9.16
CA GLY A 140 -17.05 -1.66 8.45
C GLY A 140 -16.94 -1.78 6.93
N ALA A 141 -15.86 -2.38 6.43
CA ALA A 141 -15.67 -2.63 5.00
C ALA A 141 -16.74 -3.58 4.43
N VAL A 142 -17.14 -4.61 5.21
CA VAL A 142 -18.24 -5.51 4.85
C VAL A 142 -19.54 -4.73 4.71
N VAL A 143 -19.88 -3.86 5.65
CA VAL A 143 -21.11 -3.02 5.60
C VAL A 143 -21.08 -2.12 4.37
N VAL A 144 -19.94 -1.44 4.07
CA VAL A 144 -19.80 -0.62 2.85
C VAL A 144 -19.95 -1.48 1.60
N GLY A 145 -19.26 -2.62 1.53
CA GLY A 145 -19.30 -3.51 0.39
C GLY A 145 -20.72 -4.00 0.09
N LEU A 146 -21.42 -4.50 1.09
CA LEU A 146 -22.81 -4.97 0.96
C LEU A 146 -23.78 -3.84 0.57
N SER A 147 -23.60 -2.64 1.11
CA SER A 147 -24.46 -1.50 0.75
C SER A 147 -24.26 -1.03 -0.70
N MET A 148 -23.05 -1.19 -1.24
CA MET A 148 -22.75 -0.86 -2.64
C MET A 148 -23.18 -1.95 -3.62
N SER A 149 -23.23 -3.21 -3.18
CA SER A 149 -23.65 -4.37 -3.98
C SER A 149 -25.18 -4.49 -4.14
N SER A 150 -25.97 -3.78 -3.32
CA SER A 150 -27.44 -3.86 -3.33
C SER A 150 -28.10 -3.11 -4.50
N GLY A 151 -27.33 -2.47 -5.39
CA GLY A 151 -27.80 -1.82 -6.61
C GLY A 151 -27.82 -2.78 -7.80
N GLU A 152 -29.04 -3.06 -8.28
CA GLU A 152 -29.41 -3.77 -9.50
C GLU A 152 -28.39 -4.72 -10.19
N GLY A 153 -28.61 -6.03 -10.01
CA GLY A 153 -28.45 -7.02 -11.09
C GLY A 153 -27.04 -7.43 -11.51
N GLY A 154 -26.00 -7.18 -10.74
CA GLY A 154 -24.66 -7.68 -11.05
C GLY A 154 -24.55 -9.19 -10.78
N SER A 155 -24.46 -10.03 -11.84
CA SER A 155 -24.15 -11.44 -11.68
C SER A 155 -22.73 -11.59 -11.11
N THR A 156 -22.61 -11.98 -9.85
CA THR A 156 -21.32 -12.27 -9.22
C THR A 156 -20.71 -13.49 -9.87
N SER A 157 -19.70 -13.31 -10.69
CA SER A 157 -18.97 -14.41 -11.33
C SER A 157 -18.00 -15.05 -10.33
N LEU A 158 -18.03 -16.37 -10.21
CA LEU A 158 -17.05 -17.11 -9.39
C LEU A 158 -15.60 -16.78 -9.78
N LEU A 159 -15.34 -16.63 -11.10
CA LEU A 159 -14.03 -16.22 -11.58
C LEU A 159 -13.63 -14.84 -11.06
N GLY A 160 -14.56 -13.88 -11.03
CA GLY A 160 -14.32 -12.52 -10.47
C GLY A 160 -14.00 -12.57 -8.99
N VAL A 161 -14.70 -13.38 -8.21
CA VAL A 161 -14.41 -13.62 -6.78
C VAL A 161 -13.00 -14.17 -6.59
N VAL A 162 -12.64 -15.21 -7.35
CA VAL A 162 -11.31 -15.85 -7.29
C VAL A 162 -10.22 -14.82 -7.65
N LEU A 163 -10.41 -14.03 -8.71
CA LEU A 163 -9.45 -13.00 -9.12
C LEU A 163 -9.25 -11.92 -8.05
N CYS A 164 -10.31 -11.44 -7.40
CA CYS A 164 -10.21 -10.47 -6.31
C CYS A 164 -9.49 -11.05 -5.07
N LEU A 165 -9.75 -12.32 -4.74
CA LEU A 165 -9.03 -13.00 -3.65
C LEU A 165 -7.56 -13.22 -4.00
N LEU A 166 -7.26 -13.62 -5.24
CA LEU A 166 -5.88 -13.73 -5.73
C LEU A 166 -5.18 -12.35 -5.68
N ALA A 167 -5.87 -11.28 -6.02
CA ALA A 167 -5.35 -9.92 -5.86
C ALA A 167 -5.02 -9.62 -4.40
N ALA A 168 -5.91 -9.95 -3.44
CA ALA A 168 -5.64 -9.74 -2.01
C ALA A 168 -4.40 -10.52 -1.53
N VAL A 169 -4.24 -11.78 -1.95
CA VAL A 169 -3.06 -12.60 -1.64
C VAL A 169 -1.81 -12.01 -2.29
N ALA A 170 -1.88 -11.60 -3.56
CA ALA A 170 -0.78 -11.01 -4.29
C ALA A 170 -0.31 -9.69 -3.65
N TYR A 171 -1.23 -8.83 -3.24
CA TYR A 171 -0.94 -7.62 -2.48
C TYR A 171 -0.21 -7.92 -1.18
N ALA A 172 -0.76 -8.80 -0.33
CA ALA A 172 -0.15 -9.15 0.95
C ALA A 172 1.24 -9.76 0.77
N THR A 173 1.39 -10.73 -0.13
CA THR A 173 2.65 -11.43 -0.42
C THR A 173 3.70 -10.47 -0.97
N GLY A 174 3.32 -9.61 -1.93
CA GLY A 174 4.26 -8.68 -2.55
C GLY A 174 4.78 -7.63 -1.58
N VAL A 175 3.92 -7.09 -0.69
CA VAL A 175 4.35 -6.16 0.37
C VAL A 175 5.30 -6.83 1.36
N ILE A 176 4.99 -8.05 1.78
CA ILE A 176 5.84 -8.80 2.72
C ILE A 176 7.19 -9.15 2.08
N ALA A 177 7.22 -9.52 0.80
CA ALA A 177 8.46 -9.78 0.07
C ALA A 177 9.31 -8.51 -0.10
N GLN A 178 8.68 -7.35 -0.27
CA GLN A 178 9.36 -6.07 -0.43
C GLN A 178 10.02 -5.57 0.86
N LYS A 179 9.45 -5.88 2.03
CA LYS A 179 9.90 -5.30 3.29
C LYS A 179 11.37 -5.63 3.64
N PRO A 180 11.87 -6.88 3.53
CA PRO A 180 13.29 -7.17 3.76
C PRO A 180 14.23 -6.45 2.78
N ALA A 181 13.81 -6.24 1.53
CA ALA A 181 14.61 -5.55 0.52
C ALA A 181 14.92 -4.08 0.91
N LEU A 182 14.06 -3.47 1.75
CA LEU A 182 14.27 -2.12 2.27
C LEU A 182 15.46 -1.97 3.24
N SER A 183 16.04 -3.07 3.70
CA SER A 183 17.31 -3.05 4.43
C SER A 183 18.52 -2.83 3.52
N TYR A 184 18.36 -3.03 2.22
CA TYR A 184 19.43 -2.99 1.23
C TYR A 184 19.31 -1.84 0.22
N GLY A 185 18.15 -1.17 0.15
CA GLY A 185 17.92 -0.09 -0.81
C GLY A 185 16.95 0.96 -0.30
N THR A 186 16.94 2.10 -0.98
CA THR A 186 16.01 3.17 -0.67
C THR A 186 14.57 2.80 -1.07
N PRO A 187 13.53 3.37 -0.44
CA PRO A 187 12.15 3.17 -0.85
C PRO A 187 11.92 3.45 -2.34
N LEU A 188 12.57 4.49 -2.89
CA LEU A 188 12.47 4.83 -4.30
C LEU A 188 13.07 3.73 -5.20
N GLN A 189 14.28 3.23 -4.88
CA GLN A 189 14.90 2.14 -5.63
C GLN A 189 14.01 0.89 -5.62
N ILE A 190 13.61 0.43 -4.44
CA ILE A 190 12.80 -0.77 -4.30
C ILE A 190 11.48 -0.65 -5.07
N THR A 191 10.78 0.49 -4.96
CA THR A 191 9.53 0.72 -5.69
C THR A 191 9.76 0.79 -7.20
N ALA A 192 10.77 1.53 -7.65
CA ALA A 192 11.03 1.74 -9.07
C ALA A 192 11.38 0.42 -9.78
N TYR A 193 12.33 -0.34 -9.24
CA TYR A 193 12.73 -1.61 -9.86
C TYR A 193 11.65 -2.68 -9.74
N SER A 194 10.83 -2.70 -8.68
CA SER A 194 9.64 -3.57 -8.61
C SER A 194 8.60 -3.18 -9.67
N CYS A 195 8.35 -1.87 -9.85
CA CYS A 195 7.43 -1.38 -10.89
C CYS A 195 7.91 -1.74 -12.30
N MET A 196 9.19 -1.51 -12.59
CA MET A 196 9.82 -1.87 -13.87
C MET A 196 9.76 -3.38 -14.12
N THR A 197 10.03 -4.20 -13.10
CA THR A 197 9.84 -5.66 -13.18
C THR A 197 8.40 -6.02 -13.53
N GLY A 198 7.43 -5.42 -12.85
CA GLY A 198 6.01 -5.61 -13.15
C GLY A 198 5.64 -5.20 -14.58
N ALA A 199 6.18 -4.06 -15.05
CA ALA A 199 5.97 -3.61 -16.43
C ALA A 199 6.54 -4.61 -17.45
N VAL A 200 7.75 -5.14 -17.21
CA VAL A 200 8.38 -6.16 -18.08
C VAL A 200 7.52 -7.42 -18.12
N VAL A 201 7.02 -7.89 -16.99
CA VAL A 201 6.13 -9.07 -16.95
C VAL A 201 4.79 -8.82 -17.65
N CYS A 202 4.32 -7.57 -17.69
CA CYS A 202 3.11 -7.18 -18.41
C CYS A 202 3.32 -6.95 -19.92
N LEU A 203 4.54 -7.01 -20.47
CA LEU A 203 4.81 -6.81 -21.90
C LEU A 203 3.98 -7.68 -22.86
N PRO A 204 3.56 -8.92 -22.53
CA PRO A 204 2.66 -9.69 -23.38
C PRO A 204 1.34 -8.95 -23.73
N PHE A 205 0.93 -7.97 -22.94
CA PHE A 205 -0.26 -7.16 -23.20
C PHE A 205 -0.02 -5.97 -24.16
N THR A 206 1.22 -5.81 -24.70
CA THR A 206 1.59 -4.69 -25.57
C THR A 206 0.70 -4.62 -26.82
N GLY A 207 0.42 -5.76 -27.48
CA GLY A 207 -0.45 -5.78 -28.65
C GLY A 207 -1.83 -5.18 -28.35
N ARG A 208 -2.46 -5.59 -27.23
CA ARG A 208 -3.74 -5.03 -26.80
C ARG A 208 -3.66 -3.54 -26.50
N LEU A 209 -2.62 -3.10 -25.81
CA LEU A 209 -2.43 -1.68 -25.49
C LEU A 209 -2.30 -0.84 -26.78
N LEU A 210 -1.52 -1.29 -27.76
CA LEU A 210 -1.34 -0.58 -29.03
C LEU A 210 -2.61 -0.55 -29.86
N ASP A 211 -3.44 -1.58 -29.83
CA ASP A 211 -4.72 -1.65 -30.54
C ASP A 211 -5.79 -0.76 -29.89
N GLU A 212 -5.81 -0.67 -28.55
CA GLU A 212 -6.83 0.04 -27.77
C GLU A 212 -6.51 1.54 -27.64
N LEU A 213 -5.22 1.91 -27.55
CA LEU A 213 -4.77 3.29 -27.32
C LEU A 213 -5.30 4.31 -28.34
N PRO A 214 -5.27 4.05 -29.67
CA PRO A 214 -5.79 5.00 -30.65
C PRO A 214 -7.32 5.15 -30.65
N ARG A 215 -8.04 4.14 -30.12
CA ARG A 215 -9.50 4.10 -30.09
C ARG A 215 -10.08 4.63 -28.78
N ALA A 216 -9.25 4.68 -27.73
CA ALA A 216 -9.67 5.12 -26.41
C ALA A 216 -9.91 6.63 -26.38
N PRO A 217 -10.96 7.11 -25.70
CA PRO A 217 -11.14 8.54 -25.48
C PRO A 217 -9.98 9.10 -24.64
N LEU A 218 -9.62 10.35 -24.88
CA LEU A 218 -8.54 11.04 -24.19
C LEU A 218 -8.69 10.96 -22.65
N SER A 219 -9.91 11.05 -22.14
CA SER A 219 -10.21 10.94 -20.71
C SER A 219 -9.79 9.59 -20.13
N ALA A 220 -10.00 8.47 -20.82
CA ALA A 220 -9.58 7.14 -20.38
C ALA A 220 -8.05 7.02 -20.39
N THR A 221 -7.38 7.56 -21.41
CA THR A 221 -5.92 7.59 -21.49
C THR A 221 -5.31 8.46 -20.38
N LEU A 222 -5.89 9.63 -20.11
CA LEU A 222 -5.46 10.47 -18.98
C LEU A 222 -5.65 9.79 -17.64
N ASN A 223 -6.76 9.05 -17.44
CA ASN A 223 -6.96 8.24 -16.23
C ASN A 223 -5.92 7.12 -16.11
N MET A 224 -5.55 6.45 -17.20
CA MET A 224 -4.50 5.43 -17.21
C MET A 224 -3.14 6.03 -16.82
N VAL A 225 -2.78 7.19 -17.37
CA VAL A 225 -1.54 7.92 -17.00
C VAL A 225 -1.61 8.38 -15.54
N TYR A 226 -2.73 8.95 -15.10
CA TYR A 226 -2.95 9.32 -13.71
C TYR A 226 -2.76 8.13 -12.76
N LEU A 227 -3.33 6.97 -13.08
CA LEU A 227 -3.14 5.73 -12.32
C LEU A 227 -1.67 5.33 -12.22
N GLY A 228 -0.90 5.55 -13.28
CA GLY A 228 0.55 5.33 -13.29
C GLY A 228 1.30 6.32 -12.39
N VAL A 229 1.04 7.61 -12.56
CA VAL A 229 1.79 8.67 -11.87
C VAL A 229 1.42 8.75 -10.39
N VAL A 230 0.14 8.90 -10.05
CA VAL A 230 -0.29 9.22 -8.69
C VAL A 230 -0.49 7.94 -7.85
N PRO A 231 -1.42 7.03 -8.15
CA PRO A 231 -1.63 5.85 -7.33
C PRO A 231 -0.51 4.79 -7.41
N THR A 232 0.32 4.81 -8.47
CA THR A 232 1.42 3.85 -8.59
C THR A 232 2.77 4.47 -8.24
N ALA A 233 3.29 5.42 -9.02
CA ALA A 233 4.64 5.93 -8.77
C ALA A 233 4.75 6.64 -7.41
N LEU A 234 3.89 7.62 -7.15
CA LEU A 234 3.97 8.41 -5.93
C LEU A 234 3.43 7.65 -4.72
N ALA A 235 2.24 7.04 -4.82
CA ALA A 235 1.63 6.37 -3.67
C ALA A 235 2.41 5.12 -3.25
N PHE A 236 2.92 4.32 -4.18
CA PHE A 236 3.74 3.16 -3.80
C PHE A 236 5.10 3.56 -3.23
N THR A 237 5.68 4.68 -3.69
CA THR A 237 6.91 5.22 -3.08
C THR A 237 6.66 5.70 -1.65
N THR A 238 5.57 6.43 -1.40
CA THR A 238 5.19 6.88 -0.06
C THR A 238 4.77 5.72 0.84
N TRP A 239 4.10 4.71 0.29
CA TRP A 239 3.80 3.45 0.98
C TRP A 239 5.07 2.72 1.39
N THR A 240 6.01 2.52 0.45
CA THR A 240 7.28 1.83 0.71
C THR A 240 8.14 2.62 1.70
N TYR A 241 8.08 3.95 1.65
CA TYR A 241 8.70 4.82 2.67
C TYR A 241 8.14 4.56 4.07
N ALA A 242 6.82 4.42 4.20
CA ALA A 242 6.16 4.08 5.47
C ALA A 242 6.49 2.64 5.91
N LEU A 243 6.49 1.69 4.95
CA LEU A 243 6.81 0.27 5.19
C LEU A 243 8.22 0.07 5.76
N ALA A 244 9.19 0.91 5.35
CA ALA A 244 10.54 0.91 5.92
C ALA A 244 10.59 1.37 7.38
N ARG A 245 9.54 2.05 7.91
CA ARG A 245 9.54 2.74 9.20
C ARG A 245 8.54 2.20 10.21
N MET A 246 7.66 1.32 9.80
CA MET A 246 6.63 0.77 10.67
C MET A 246 6.31 -0.70 10.35
N PRO A 247 5.73 -1.45 11.30
CA PRO A 247 5.29 -2.83 11.08
C PRO A 247 4.30 -2.93 9.91
N ALA A 248 4.47 -3.97 9.06
CA ALA A 248 3.63 -4.17 7.88
C ALA A 248 2.16 -4.38 8.25
N GLY A 249 1.87 -5.12 9.32
CA GLY A 249 0.51 -5.31 9.81
C GLY A 249 -0.18 -4.00 10.23
N ARG A 250 0.54 -3.08 10.89
CA ARG A 250 0.01 -1.75 11.24
C ARG A 250 -0.19 -0.87 10.02
N LEU A 251 0.73 -0.93 9.07
CA LEU A 251 0.60 -0.19 7.83
C LEU A 251 -0.60 -0.70 7.02
N GLY A 252 -0.75 -2.02 6.89
CA GLY A 252 -1.91 -2.65 6.22
C GLY A 252 -3.24 -2.23 6.83
N ALA A 253 -3.36 -2.21 8.17
CA ALA A 253 -4.58 -1.76 8.83
C ALA A 253 -5.01 -0.33 8.45
N THR A 254 -4.09 0.53 7.98
CA THR A 254 -4.43 1.89 7.54
C THR A 254 -5.24 1.92 6.24
N THR A 255 -5.12 0.89 5.40
CA THR A 255 -5.85 0.84 4.13
C THR A 255 -7.34 0.60 4.28
N TYR A 256 -7.80 0.17 5.46
CA TYR A 256 -9.23 0.15 5.77
C TYR A 256 -9.89 1.56 5.78
N ALA A 257 -9.10 2.63 5.78
CA ALA A 257 -9.63 3.97 5.55
C ALA A 257 -10.03 4.22 4.08
N VAL A 258 -9.53 3.42 3.14
CA VAL A 258 -9.80 3.58 1.70
C VAL A 258 -11.30 3.52 1.39
N PRO A 259 -12.09 2.51 1.83
CA PRO A 259 -13.52 2.46 1.55
C PRO A 259 -14.28 3.71 2.05
N ALA A 260 -13.95 4.18 3.25
CA ALA A 260 -14.59 5.38 3.81
C ALA A 260 -14.27 6.64 2.95
N ILE A 261 -13.05 6.75 2.46
CA ILE A 261 -12.63 7.87 1.60
C ILE A 261 -13.26 7.75 0.21
N VAL A 262 -13.37 6.53 -0.35
CA VAL A 262 -14.08 6.29 -1.62
C VAL A 262 -15.51 6.81 -1.54
N VAL A 263 -16.24 6.49 -0.48
CA VAL A 263 -17.60 6.98 -0.24
C VAL A 263 -17.66 8.52 -0.24
N LEU A 264 -16.73 9.17 0.48
CA LEU A 264 -16.66 10.63 0.53
C LEU A 264 -16.31 11.24 -0.85
N LEU A 265 -15.42 10.62 -1.60
CA LEU A 265 -15.06 11.07 -2.95
C LEU A 265 -16.21 10.88 -3.95
N SER A 266 -16.91 9.75 -3.90
CA SER A 266 -18.11 9.51 -4.73
C SER A 266 -19.20 10.54 -4.44
N TRP A 267 -19.44 10.86 -3.19
CA TRP A 267 -20.37 11.90 -2.82
C TRP A 267 -19.96 13.29 -3.35
N ALA A 268 -18.70 13.66 -3.14
CA ALA A 268 -18.21 15.00 -3.51
C ALA A 268 -18.06 15.19 -5.05
N LEU A 269 -17.66 14.15 -5.78
CA LEU A 269 -17.32 14.23 -7.21
C LEU A 269 -18.44 13.76 -8.14
N LEU A 270 -19.26 12.81 -7.69
CA LEU A 270 -20.32 12.19 -8.47
C LEU A 270 -21.73 12.59 -8.01
N ALA A 271 -21.82 13.43 -6.97
CA ALA A 271 -23.07 13.81 -6.30
C ALA A 271 -23.93 12.60 -5.84
N GLU A 272 -23.31 11.44 -5.68
CA GLU A 272 -23.97 10.23 -5.18
C GLU A 272 -24.13 10.36 -3.66
N VAL A 273 -25.36 10.57 -3.19
CA VAL A 273 -25.64 10.68 -1.75
C VAL A 273 -25.52 9.28 -1.12
N PRO A 274 -24.53 9.05 -0.23
CA PRO A 274 -24.34 7.75 0.38
C PRO A 274 -25.52 7.42 1.31
N GLY A 275 -26.01 6.18 1.22
CA GLY A 275 -26.99 5.67 2.15
C GLY A 275 -26.45 5.63 3.59
N TRP A 276 -27.34 5.61 4.59
CA TRP A 276 -26.94 5.59 6.00
C TRP A 276 -26.07 4.39 6.40
N LEU A 277 -26.29 3.21 5.77
CA LEU A 277 -25.45 2.02 5.99
C LEU A 277 -24.02 2.23 5.49
N THR A 278 -23.86 2.89 4.34
CA THR A 278 -22.54 3.24 3.79
C THR A 278 -21.79 4.20 4.73
N LEU A 279 -22.47 5.18 5.29
CA LEU A 279 -21.89 6.11 6.28
C LEU A 279 -21.51 5.39 7.57
N LEU A 280 -22.36 4.49 8.08
CA LEU A 280 -22.07 3.68 9.25
C LEU A 280 -20.84 2.78 9.02
N GLY A 281 -20.79 2.09 7.89
CA GLY A 281 -19.66 1.24 7.53
C GLY A 281 -18.36 2.03 7.38
N GLY A 282 -18.40 3.21 6.75
CA GLY A 282 -17.27 4.13 6.67
C GLY A 282 -16.78 4.60 8.04
N ALA A 283 -17.69 4.96 8.94
CA ALA A 283 -17.35 5.33 10.32
C ALA A 283 -16.70 4.17 11.09
N LEU A 284 -17.20 2.93 10.93
CA LEU A 284 -16.59 1.73 11.53
C LEU A 284 -15.19 1.48 10.97
N CYS A 285 -14.96 1.64 9.66
CA CYS A 285 -13.63 1.54 9.06
C CYS A 285 -12.64 2.50 9.75
N LEU A 286 -13.02 3.78 9.88
CA LEU A 286 -12.15 4.79 10.50
C LEU A 286 -11.96 4.55 12.01
N ALA A 287 -12.99 4.13 12.73
CA ALA A 287 -12.91 3.79 14.15
C ALA A 287 -11.93 2.62 14.37
N GLY A 288 -12.01 1.56 13.56
CA GLY A 288 -11.09 0.43 13.63
C GLY A 288 -9.65 0.81 13.32
N VAL A 289 -9.41 1.68 12.33
CA VAL A 289 -8.08 2.24 12.06
C VAL A 289 -7.56 3.03 13.27
N ALA A 290 -8.40 3.84 13.92
CA ALA A 290 -8.02 4.57 15.13
C ALA A 290 -7.65 3.62 16.26
N VAL A 291 -8.45 2.58 16.53
CA VAL A 291 -8.17 1.54 17.55
C VAL A 291 -6.86 0.82 17.26
N SER A 292 -6.59 0.45 16.00
CA SER A 292 -5.37 -0.25 15.61
C SER A 292 -4.09 0.58 15.82
N ARG A 293 -4.21 1.92 15.77
CA ARG A 293 -3.10 2.86 15.95
C ARG A 293 -2.83 3.22 17.42
N TYR A 294 -3.79 3.03 18.30
CA TYR A 294 -3.67 3.42 19.70
C TYR A 294 -2.65 2.53 20.41
N ALA A 295 -1.39 3.00 20.49
CA ALA A 295 -0.37 2.39 21.34
C ALA A 295 -0.54 2.95 22.76
N PRO A 296 -0.76 2.13 23.81
CA PRO A 296 -0.59 2.62 25.17
C PRO A 296 0.85 3.09 25.30
N ARG A 297 1.05 4.29 25.81
CA ARG A 297 2.36 4.67 26.34
C ARG A 297 2.66 3.66 27.44
N THR A 298 3.55 2.70 27.20
CA THR A 298 4.12 1.87 28.25
C THR A 298 4.74 2.85 29.23
N PRO A 299 4.35 2.83 30.53
CA PRO A 299 5.03 3.66 31.52
C PRO A 299 6.50 3.30 31.44
N ARG A 300 7.35 4.27 31.19
CA ARG A 300 8.80 4.11 31.21
C ARG A 300 9.16 3.66 32.62
N ASN A 301 9.54 2.40 32.78
CA ASN A 301 9.91 1.82 34.09
C ASN A 301 11.10 2.63 34.62
N PRO A 302 10.96 3.38 35.72
CA PRO A 302 12.03 4.24 36.22
C PRO A 302 13.25 3.42 36.75
N ARG A 303 13.10 2.08 36.84
CA ARG A 303 14.17 1.19 37.37
C ARG A 303 15.35 1.00 36.43
N ASN A 304 15.26 1.36 35.14
CA ASN A 304 16.39 1.23 34.21
C ASN A 304 17.32 2.47 34.17
N LEU A 305 17.12 3.43 35.06
CA LEU A 305 17.96 4.64 35.12
C LEU A 305 18.99 4.60 36.28
N ARG A 306 19.14 3.48 37.00
CA ARG A 306 20.10 3.33 38.06
C ARG A 306 20.98 2.12 37.82
N THR A 307 21.99 2.24 37.01
CA THR A 307 23.28 1.61 37.19
C THR A 307 24.28 2.75 37.37
N PRO A 308 24.74 3.04 38.59
CA PRO A 308 25.94 3.82 38.78
C PRO A 308 27.10 3.00 38.19
N VAL A 309 27.86 3.59 37.30
CA VAL A 309 29.19 3.09 37.00
C VAL A 309 30.02 3.35 38.26
N ASP A 310 30.15 2.35 39.11
CA ASP A 310 31.12 2.38 40.17
C ASP A 310 32.50 2.42 39.57
N GLY A 311 33.06 3.62 39.57
CA GLY A 311 34.46 3.88 39.28
C GLY A 311 35.32 3.36 40.48
N THR A 312 35.78 2.13 40.35
CA THR A 312 36.85 1.64 41.24
C THR A 312 38.19 2.10 40.67
N PRO A 313 38.99 2.93 41.40
CA PRO A 313 40.32 3.32 40.93
C PRO A 313 41.25 2.12 41.05
N LEU A 314 41.92 1.74 39.98
CA LEU A 314 43.03 0.81 39.99
C LEU A 314 44.17 1.33 40.90
N ALA A 315 44.39 0.63 42.00
CA ALA A 315 45.50 0.88 42.89
C ALA A 315 46.83 0.64 42.18
N HIS A 316 47.64 1.69 42.11
CA HIS A 316 49.06 1.61 41.77
C HIS A 316 49.81 0.78 42.83
N THR A 317 50.21 -0.42 42.52
CA THR A 317 51.28 -1.11 43.29
C THR A 317 52.62 -0.71 42.68
N LYS A 318 53.36 0.14 43.44
CA LYS A 318 54.78 0.40 43.26
C LYS A 318 55.58 -0.88 43.51
N GLY A 319 56.42 -1.25 42.55
CA GLY A 319 57.43 -2.24 42.73
C GLY A 319 58.52 -1.79 43.67
N THR A 320 59.03 -2.70 44.47
CA THR A 320 60.34 -2.62 45.11
C THR A 320 61.26 -3.71 44.65
N ARG A 321 62.44 -3.28 44.31
CA ARG A 321 63.65 -4.04 43.95
C ARG A 321 63.98 -5.11 44.95
N THR A 322 64.43 -6.25 44.52
CA THR A 322 65.82 -6.77 44.71
C THR A 322 66.06 -7.85 43.66
#